data_58c43017bba426e26536311921456c2c
#
_entry.id   58c43017bba426e26536311921456c2c
#
_cell.length_a   1.000
_cell.length_b   1.000
_cell.length_c   1.000
_cell.angle_alpha   90.00
_cell.angle_beta   90.00
_cell.angle_gamma   90.00
#
_symmetry.space_group_name_H-M   'P 1'
#
loop_
_entity.id
_entity.type
_entity.pdbx_description
1 polymer ?
#
loop_
_entity_poly.entity_id
_entity_poly.type
_entity_poly.pdbx_seq_one_letter_code
_entity_poly.pdbx_strand_id
1 'polypeptide(L)'
;KNGEDVSVLTKQPVFSCDANEASAPGEYPITVYGVEADNYEAISCVAGTLTILKRELKKQTITWNQEIKAKVGSTIEMNATASSGLPVRYSYALAPRVETAYQVPQIEDNNITFPEEGTYMLVAIQDGNNEYAAATDTLDVCAISDDEGLMYIDGIYYKYTDDGSALKVVRGYNPYRGKVEIPATVNGLPVTEVDRLAMYACYYLKELVIGDNVKKCGHEAFGASINLCNVTLPVGDVGLKYKWVFNCDRGIREIHCRSSIPYVVDEGIFNGAVDYDKCILYVPVGTKQAYRNAEVWKYFTHIVEENVSTSISNINVEKKGVWYTLQGVKLFAKPNIPGVYIHNGKKIIVR
;
A
#
# COMPACT_ATOMS: atom_id res chain seq x y z
N LYS A 1 -51.37 -43.47 -30.84
CA LYS A 1 -52.06 -44.69 -30.46
C LYS A 1 -51.75 -45.75 -31.50
N ASN A 2 -51.65 -47.00 -31.11
CA ASN A 2 -51.48 -48.17 -31.98
C ASN A 2 -50.16 -48.25 -32.81
N GLY A 3 -49.07 -47.65 -32.34
CA GLY A 3 -47.76 -47.74 -33.01
C GLY A 3 -47.59 -46.85 -34.23
N GLU A 4 -48.50 -45.92 -34.45
CA GLU A 4 -48.37 -44.88 -35.46
C GLU A 4 -47.30 -43.86 -35.08
N ASP A 5 -46.54 -43.39 -36.03
CA ASP A 5 -45.44 -42.43 -35.89
C ASP A 5 -45.81 -41.10 -36.54
N VAL A 6 -44.85 -40.19 -36.65
CA VAL A 6 -45.04 -38.84 -37.24
C VAL A 6 -45.50 -38.82 -38.71
N SER A 7 -45.54 -39.99 -39.38
CA SER A 7 -45.99 -40.07 -40.78
C SER A 7 -47.49 -39.89 -40.95
N VAL A 8 -48.28 -39.96 -39.88
CA VAL A 8 -49.71 -39.70 -39.87
C VAL A 8 -50.06 -38.21 -39.86
N LEU A 9 -49.06 -37.33 -39.67
CA LEU A 9 -49.26 -35.89 -39.68
C LEU A 9 -49.42 -35.37 -41.09
N THR A 10 -50.53 -34.70 -41.35
CA THR A 10 -50.76 -34.00 -42.60
C THR A 10 -50.09 -32.62 -42.62
N LYS A 11 -49.83 -32.06 -41.42
CA LYS A 11 -49.03 -30.85 -41.24
C LYS A 11 -48.02 -31.03 -40.13
N GLN A 12 -46.77 -30.76 -40.47
CA GLN A 12 -45.65 -30.88 -39.50
C GLN A 12 -45.69 -29.80 -38.45
N PRO A 13 -45.19 -30.07 -37.20
CA PRO A 13 -45.12 -29.10 -36.14
C PRO A 13 -44.19 -27.92 -36.50
N VAL A 14 -44.61 -26.74 -36.09
CA VAL A 14 -43.78 -25.54 -36.11
C VAL A 14 -43.33 -25.25 -34.69
N PHE A 15 -42.06 -24.98 -34.51
CA PHE A 15 -41.47 -24.64 -33.22
C PHE A 15 -41.19 -23.13 -33.17
N SER A 16 -41.43 -22.51 -32.03
CA SER A 16 -41.12 -21.13 -31.76
C SER A 16 -40.48 -21.00 -30.37
N CYS A 17 -39.44 -20.21 -30.27
CA CYS A 17 -38.77 -19.85 -29.01
C CYS A 17 -38.36 -18.39 -29.12
N ASP A 18 -38.60 -17.59 -28.11
CA ASP A 18 -38.22 -16.17 -28.07
C ASP A 18 -36.73 -15.95 -27.77
N ALA A 19 -35.99 -17.02 -27.39
CA ALA A 19 -34.57 -16.94 -27.14
C ALA A 19 -33.75 -16.85 -28.43
N ASN A 20 -32.72 -16.01 -28.39
CA ASN A 20 -31.69 -15.86 -29.43
C ASN A 20 -30.28 -15.81 -28.82
N GLU A 21 -29.27 -15.59 -29.65
CA GLU A 21 -27.84 -15.55 -29.22
C GLU A 21 -27.53 -14.47 -28.17
N ALA A 22 -28.35 -13.43 -28.08
CA ALA A 22 -28.21 -12.33 -27.10
C ALA A 22 -29.07 -12.52 -25.85
N SER A 23 -29.87 -13.60 -25.77
CA SER A 23 -30.76 -13.84 -24.63
C SER A 23 -29.97 -14.13 -23.34
N ALA A 24 -30.45 -13.60 -22.22
CA ALA A 24 -29.87 -13.80 -20.90
C ALA A 24 -29.94 -15.29 -20.48
N PRO A 25 -29.06 -15.74 -19.57
CA PRO A 25 -29.21 -17.06 -18.96
C PRO A 25 -30.60 -17.21 -18.31
N GLY A 26 -31.24 -18.34 -18.54
CA GLY A 26 -32.60 -18.61 -18.08
C GLY A 26 -33.27 -19.74 -18.83
N GLU A 27 -34.51 -19.99 -18.50
CA GLU A 27 -35.37 -20.98 -19.19
C GLU A 27 -36.35 -20.25 -20.11
N TYR A 28 -36.42 -20.73 -21.36
CA TYR A 28 -37.25 -20.18 -22.40
C TYR A 28 -38.17 -21.27 -22.92
N PRO A 29 -39.50 -21.06 -22.96
CA PRO A 29 -40.44 -22.05 -23.50
C PRO A 29 -40.25 -22.22 -24.99
N ILE A 30 -40.23 -23.47 -25.43
CA ILE A 30 -40.37 -23.84 -26.85
C ILE A 30 -41.80 -24.20 -27.08
N THR A 31 -42.53 -23.36 -27.79
CA THR A 31 -43.92 -23.65 -28.15
C THR A 31 -43.99 -24.45 -29.44
N VAL A 32 -44.94 -25.36 -29.48
CA VAL A 32 -45.22 -26.22 -30.65
C VAL A 32 -46.63 -25.98 -31.12
N TYR A 33 -46.81 -25.72 -32.38
CA TYR A 33 -48.12 -25.44 -32.95
C TYR A 33 -48.22 -25.86 -34.41
N GLY A 34 -49.43 -25.80 -34.96
CA GLY A 34 -49.71 -26.03 -36.40
C GLY A 34 -49.69 -27.48 -36.80
N VAL A 35 -49.77 -28.43 -35.88
CA VAL A 35 -49.85 -29.88 -36.16
C VAL A 35 -51.26 -30.25 -36.58
N GLU A 36 -51.41 -30.99 -37.72
CA GLU A 36 -52.68 -31.50 -38.18
C GLU A 36 -52.53 -32.98 -38.61
N ALA A 37 -53.60 -33.79 -38.39
CA ALA A 37 -53.67 -35.20 -38.83
C ALA A 37 -55.13 -35.53 -39.09
N ASP A 38 -55.43 -36.11 -40.26
CA ASP A 38 -56.77 -36.31 -40.72
C ASP A 38 -57.67 -37.26 -39.87
N ASN A 39 -57.06 -38.15 -39.11
CA ASN A 39 -57.74 -39.12 -38.27
C ASN A 39 -57.81 -38.74 -36.79
N TYR A 40 -57.49 -37.51 -36.44
CA TYR A 40 -57.44 -37.00 -35.06
C TYR A 40 -58.19 -35.67 -34.92
N GLU A 41 -59.15 -35.58 -33.99
CA GLU A 41 -59.90 -34.37 -33.75
C GLU A 41 -59.15 -33.31 -32.89
N ALA A 42 -58.19 -33.78 -32.08
CA ALA A 42 -57.39 -32.87 -31.26
C ALA A 42 -55.95 -33.45 -31.10
N ILE A 43 -54.97 -32.57 -31.32
CA ILE A 43 -53.57 -32.89 -31.12
C ILE A 43 -53.06 -32.02 -29.96
N SER A 44 -52.59 -32.69 -28.89
CA SER A 44 -51.97 -32.00 -27.76
C SER A 44 -50.49 -31.79 -28.03
N CYS A 45 -50.04 -30.53 -28.03
CA CYS A 45 -48.62 -30.18 -28.10
C CYS A 45 -48.10 -29.90 -26.69
N VAL A 46 -47.03 -30.55 -26.33
CA VAL A 46 -46.32 -30.29 -25.04
C VAL A 46 -45.17 -29.36 -25.33
N ALA A 47 -45.15 -28.22 -24.64
CA ALA A 47 -44.02 -27.25 -24.71
C ALA A 47 -42.72 -27.87 -24.23
N GLY A 48 -41.67 -27.58 -24.93
CA GLY A 48 -40.29 -27.86 -24.50
C GLY A 48 -39.69 -26.68 -23.72
N THR A 49 -38.51 -26.86 -23.22
CA THR A 49 -37.73 -25.79 -22.56
C THR A 49 -36.33 -25.74 -23.13
N LEU A 50 -35.93 -24.54 -23.55
CA LEU A 50 -34.52 -24.19 -23.86
C LEU A 50 -33.91 -23.56 -22.60
N THR A 51 -32.86 -24.15 -22.08
CA THR A 51 -32.10 -23.61 -20.95
C THR A 51 -30.81 -22.96 -21.45
N ILE A 52 -30.68 -21.66 -21.27
CA ILE A 52 -29.43 -20.93 -21.48
C ILE A 52 -28.68 -20.91 -20.16
N LEU A 53 -27.54 -21.56 -20.12
CA LEU A 53 -26.71 -21.63 -18.92
C LEU A 53 -25.89 -20.36 -18.75
N LYS A 54 -25.78 -19.91 -17.48
CA LYS A 54 -24.81 -18.85 -17.14
C LYS A 54 -23.40 -19.37 -17.35
N ARG A 55 -22.64 -18.69 -18.21
CA ARG A 55 -21.24 -19.02 -18.41
C ARG A 55 -20.44 -18.57 -17.19
N GLU A 56 -19.72 -19.48 -16.55
CA GLU A 56 -18.73 -19.15 -15.55
C GLU A 56 -17.44 -18.72 -16.24
N LEU A 57 -17.04 -17.46 -16.02
CA LEU A 57 -15.80 -16.93 -16.53
C LEU A 57 -14.63 -17.41 -15.67
N LYS A 58 -13.51 -17.75 -16.30
CA LYS A 58 -12.27 -18.08 -15.59
C LYS A 58 -11.76 -16.85 -14.86
N LYS A 59 -11.39 -17.02 -13.59
CA LYS A 59 -10.72 -15.96 -12.84
C LYS A 59 -9.30 -15.77 -13.36
N GLN A 60 -8.84 -14.52 -13.33
CA GLN A 60 -7.47 -14.17 -13.67
C GLN A 60 -6.89 -13.22 -12.62
N THR A 61 -5.57 -13.10 -12.59
CA THR A 61 -4.81 -12.21 -11.72
C THR A 61 -3.89 -11.34 -12.58
N ILE A 62 -3.56 -10.18 -12.06
CA ILE A 62 -2.56 -9.29 -12.63
C ILE A 62 -1.33 -9.31 -11.73
N THR A 63 -0.14 -9.24 -12.31
CA THR A 63 1.13 -9.19 -11.59
C THR A 63 1.98 -8.06 -12.18
N TRP A 64 2.46 -7.17 -11.32
CA TRP A 64 3.46 -6.16 -11.67
C TRP A 64 4.83 -6.82 -11.79
N ASN A 65 5.49 -6.61 -12.93
CA ASN A 65 6.75 -7.31 -13.26
C ASN A 65 8.00 -6.52 -12.86
N GLN A 66 7.84 -5.33 -12.30
CA GLN A 66 8.95 -4.44 -11.97
C GLN A 66 8.69 -3.62 -10.71
N GLU A 67 9.75 -3.19 -10.05
CA GLU A 67 9.73 -2.12 -9.08
C GLU A 67 9.72 -0.78 -9.81
N ILE A 68 8.77 0.09 -9.48
CA ILE A 68 8.69 1.43 -10.07
C ILE A 68 9.43 2.43 -9.19
N LYS A 69 10.56 2.93 -9.69
CA LYS A 69 11.34 4.00 -9.06
C LYS A 69 10.89 5.34 -9.65
N ALA A 70 9.83 5.88 -9.06
CA ALA A 70 9.20 7.10 -9.54
C ALA A 70 10.06 8.32 -9.19
N LYS A 71 10.56 9.00 -10.22
CA LYS A 71 11.27 10.27 -10.09
C LYS A 71 10.49 11.37 -10.80
N VAL A 72 10.34 12.51 -10.13
CA VAL A 72 9.62 13.68 -10.67
C VAL A 72 10.21 14.08 -12.02
N GLY A 73 9.35 14.29 -13.02
CA GLY A 73 9.72 14.64 -14.38
C GLY A 73 10.29 13.50 -15.24
N SER A 74 10.49 12.31 -14.68
CA SER A 74 10.93 11.14 -15.46
C SER A 74 9.74 10.34 -15.96
N THR A 75 9.85 9.83 -17.19
CA THR A 75 8.86 8.92 -17.77
C THR A 75 9.28 7.48 -17.49
N ILE A 76 8.34 6.67 -17.03
CA ILE A 76 8.56 5.27 -16.66
C ILE A 76 7.57 4.40 -17.42
N GLU A 77 8.07 3.36 -18.08
CA GLU A 77 7.22 2.34 -18.70
C GLU A 77 6.64 1.42 -17.62
N MET A 78 5.32 1.31 -17.58
CA MET A 78 4.61 0.39 -16.69
C MET A 78 4.52 -0.99 -17.31
N ASN A 79 4.84 -2.03 -16.55
CA ASN A 79 4.84 -3.41 -17.02
C ASN A 79 4.13 -4.31 -16.01
N ALA A 80 2.94 -4.76 -16.37
CA ALA A 80 2.19 -5.78 -15.65
C ALA A 80 1.63 -6.81 -16.61
N THR A 81 1.45 -8.04 -16.15
CA THR A 81 0.90 -9.14 -16.94
C THR A 81 -0.33 -9.74 -16.30
N ALA A 82 -1.32 -10.06 -17.13
CA ALA A 82 -2.48 -10.84 -16.72
C ALA A 82 -2.19 -12.34 -16.90
N SER A 83 -2.64 -13.17 -15.96
CA SER A 83 -2.48 -14.63 -16.03
C SER A 83 -3.20 -15.27 -17.21
N SER A 84 -4.14 -14.56 -17.83
CA SER A 84 -4.79 -14.94 -19.08
C SER A 84 -3.96 -14.70 -20.34
N GLY A 85 -2.89 -13.89 -20.26
CA GLY A 85 -2.12 -13.40 -21.41
C GLY A 85 -2.80 -12.28 -22.18
N LEU A 86 -3.97 -11.81 -21.75
CA LEU A 86 -4.67 -10.68 -22.36
C LEU A 86 -3.97 -9.35 -22.05
N PRO A 87 -4.08 -8.33 -22.93
CA PRO A 87 -3.41 -7.05 -22.73
C PRO A 87 -3.92 -6.31 -21.48
N VAL A 88 -2.99 -5.69 -20.76
CA VAL A 88 -3.27 -4.88 -19.56
C VAL A 88 -3.22 -3.42 -19.96
N ARG A 89 -4.18 -2.64 -19.49
CA ARG A 89 -4.17 -1.17 -19.57
C ARG A 89 -3.92 -0.57 -18.21
N TYR A 90 -3.46 0.66 -18.18
CA TYR A 90 -3.05 1.34 -16.97
C TYR A 90 -3.88 2.59 -16.69
N SER A 91 -4.03 2.87 -15.42
CA SER A 91 -4.63 4.08 -14.88
C SER A 91 -3.94 4.44 -13.57
N TYR A 92 -4.34 5.54 -12.98
CA TYR A 92 -3.95 5.88 -11.61
C TYR A 92 -5.21 6.24 -10.81
N ALA A 93 -5.13 6.07 -9.50
CA ALA A 93 -6.09 6.63 -8.57
C ALA A 93 -5.35 7.63 -7.67
N LEU A 94 -5.99 8.75 -7.39
CA LEU A 94 -5.51 9.63 -6.34
C LEU A 94 -5.74 8.96 -5.00
N ALA A 95 -4.76 9.08 -4.15
CA ALA A 95 -4.88 8.57 -2.81
C ALA A 95 -6.09 9.17 -2.10
N PRO A 96 -6.83 8.40 -1.27
CA PRO A 96 -8.00 8.89 -0.57
C PRO A 96 -7.66 10.14 0.25
N ARG A 97 -8.40 11.24 0.03
CA ARG A 97 -8.38 12.48 0.83
C ARG A 97 -7.15 13.39 0.71
N VAL A 98 -6.50 13.44 -0.41
CA VAL A 98 -5.59 14.54 -0.72
C VAL A 98 -6.43 15.65 -1.36
N GLU A 99 -6.93 16.58 -0.56
CA GLU A 99 -7.72 17.75 -1.03
C GLU A 99 -6.87 18.84 -1.69
N THR A 100 -5.56 18.69 -1.73
CA THR A 100 -4.67 19.63 -2.38
C THR A 100 -4.44 19.21 -3.82
N ALA A 101 -4.49 20.19 -4.72
CA ALA A 101 -4.29 20.04 -6.15
C ALA A 101 -2.89 19.50 -6.48
N TYR A 102 -2.70 18.18 -6.30
CA TYR A 102 -1.58 17.53 -6.94
C TYR A 102 -1.79 17.59 -8.46
N GLN A 103 -0.75 17.96 -9.15
CA GLN A 103 -0.77 17.78 -10.60
C GLN A 103 -0.92 16.27 -10.87
N VAL A 104 -1.83 15.96 -11.78
CA VAL A 104 -2.14 14.56 -12.10
C VAL A 104 -1.01 13.95 -12.93
N PRO A 105 -0.64 12.68 -12.68
CA PRO A 105 0.28 11.96 -13.52
C PRO A 105 -0.25 11.91 -14.96
N GLN A 106 0.66 12.00 -15.91
CA GLN A 106 0.35 11.85 -17.32
C GLN A 106 0.63 10.41 -17.75
N ILE A 107 -0.36 9.76 -18.34
CA ILE A 107 -0.23 8.40 -18.89
C ILE A 107 -0.42 8.48 -20.39
N GLU A 108 0.59 8.04 -21.13
CA GLU A 108 0.57 7.86 -22.60
C GLU A 108 0.93 6.42 -22.89
N ASP A 109 -0.02 5.66 -23.43
CA ASP A 109 0.10 4.20 -23.60
C ASP A 109 0.45 3.50 -22.30
N ASN A 110 1.62 2.88 -22.22
CA ASN A 110 2.13 2.22 -21.03
C ASN A 110 3.11 3.09 -20.22
N ASN A 111 3.30 4.36 -20.59
CA ASN A 111 4.25 5.25 -19.95
C ASN A 111 3.55 6.18 -18.99
N ILE A 112 4.16 6.40 -17.81
CA ILE A 112 3.68 7.35 -16.81
C ILE A 112 4.76 8.37 -16.47
N THR A 113 4.35 9.64 -16.33
CA THR A 113 5.21 10.74 -15.86
C THR A 113 4.59 11.37 -14.61
N PHE A 114 5.39 11.50 -13.56
CA PHE A 114 4.97 12.11 -12.29
C PHE A 114 5.38 13.58 -12.28
N PRO A 115 4.43 14.54 -12.20
CA PRO A 115 4.76 15.97 -12.27
C PRO A 115 5.34 16.53 -10.98
N GLU A 116 5.06 15.92 -9.83
CA GLU A 116 5.51 16.38 -8.51
C GLU A 116 5.71 15.24 -7.51
N GLU A 117 6.30 15.54 -6.37
CA GLU A 117 6.45 14.58 -5.27
C GLU A 117 5.10 14.19 -4.69
N GLY A 118 4.92 12.91 -4.44
CA GLY A 118 3.66 12.43 -3.89
C GLY A 118 3.59 10.92 -3.78
N THR A 119 2.51 10.44 -3.18
CA THR A 119 2.13 9.03 -3.19
C THR A 119 1.00 8.83 -4.18
N TYR A 120 1.22 7.94 -5.14
CA TYR A 120 0.28 7.62 -6.21
C TYR A 120 -0.07 6.15 -6.16
N MET A 121 -1.31 5.82 -6.45
CA MET A 121 -1.76 4.45 -6.61
C MET A 121 -1.93 4.17 -8.10
N LEU A 122 -1.04 3.36 -8.66
CA LEU A 122 -1.14 2.89 -10.05
C LEU A 122 -2.13 1.73 -10.10
N VAL A 123 -2.90 1.66 -11.16
CA VAL A 123 -3.92 0.62 -11.37
C VAL A 123 -3.65 -0.06 -12.70
N ALA A 124 -3.40 -1.37 -12.63
CA ALA A 124 -3.34 -2.24 -13.80
C ALA A 124 -4.70 -2.93 -13.98
N ILE A 125 -5.25 -2.88 -15.18
CA ILE A 125 -6.63 -3.29 -15.47
C ILE A 125 -6.62 -4.22 -16.65
N GLN A 126 -7.33 -5.34 -16.52
CA GLN A 126 -7.69 -6.23 -17.60
C GLN A 126 -9.22 -6.40 -17.61
N ASP A 127 -9.87 -5.97 -18.68
CA ASP A 127 -11.33 -5.83 -18.74
C ASP A 127 -12.08 -7.17 -18.87
N GLY A 128 -11.37 -8.28 -19.05
CA GLY A 128 -11.95 -9.58 -19.31
C GLY A 128 -12.37 -9.76 -20.77
N ASN A 129 -12.95 -10.90 -21.06
CA ASN A 129 -13.53 -11.25 -22.35
C ASN A 129 -14.59 -12.35 -22.17
N ASN A 130 -14.97 -13.01 -23.24
CA ASN A 130 -15.95 -14.11 -23.17
C ASN A 130 -15.43 -15.35 -22.41
N GLU A 131 -14.17 -15.43 -22.05
CA GLU A 131 -13.55 -16.56 -21.35
C GLU A 131 -13.06 -16.22 -19.95
N TYR A 132 -12.55 -15.02 -19.76
CA TYR A 132 -11.96 -14.54 -18.50
C TYR A 132 -12.76 -13.39 -17.88
N ALA A 133 -12.94 -13.44 -16.58
CA ALA A 133 -13.49 -12.32 -15.81
C ALA A 133 -12.50 -11.14 -15.80
N ALA A 134 -13.01 -9.92 -15.65
CA ALA A 134 -12.16 -8.75 -15.45
C ALA A 134 -11.30 -8.90 -14.18
N ALA A 135 -10.12 -8.29 -14.20
CA ALA A 135 -9.22 -8.22 -13.03
C ALA A 135 -8.56 -6.85 -12.94
N THR A 136 -8.25 -6.45 -11.72
CA THR A 136 -7.47 -5.24 -11.41
C THR A 136 -6.43 -5.57 -10.36
N ASP A 137 -5.29 -4.88 -10.43
CA ASP A 137 -4.30 -4.87 -9.36
C ASP A 137 -3.74 -3.45 -9.18
N THR A 138 -3.27 -3.14 -7.98
CA THR A 138 -2.80 -1.79 -7.64
C THR A 138 -1.38 -1.83 -7.10
N LEU A 139 -0.61 -0.80 -7.44
CA LEU A 139 0.75 -0.60 -6.95
C LEU A 139 0.90 0.84 -6.42
N ASP A 140 1.18 0.97 -5.12
CA ASP A 140 1.48 2.27 -4.56
C ASP A 140 2.95 2.62 -4.78
N VAL A 141 3.18 3.81 -5.28
CA VAL A 141 4.52 4.36 -5.54
C VAL A 141 4.64 5.77 -4.94
N CYS A 142 5.84 6.11 -4.51
CA CYS A 142 6.17 7.47 -4.13
C CYS A 142 7.06 8.09 -5.20
N ALA A 143 6.61 9.20 -5.79
CA ALA A 143 7.48 10.01 -6.63
C ALA A 143 8.35 10.91 -5.75
N ILE A 144 9.65 10.93 -6.03
CA ILE A 144 10.65 11.73 -5.32
C ILE A 144 11.42 12.63 -6.28
N SER A 145 11.83 13.81 -5.84
CA SER A 145 12.57 14.76 -6.68
C SER A 145 14.04 14.40 -6.81
N ASP A 146 14.61 13.87 -5.72
CA ASP A 146 16.05 13.61 -5.64
C ASP A 146 16.35 12.29 -4.91
N ASP A 147 17.11 11.44 -5.56
CA ASP A 147 17.56 10.15 -5.07
C ASP A 147 19.09 10.07 -4.84
N GLU A 148 19.79 11.17 -5.02
CA GLU A 148 21.23 11.22 -4.73
C GLU A 148 21.49 10.92 -3.25
N GLY A 149 22.39 9.98 -2.99
CA GLY A 149 22.71 9.54 -1.64
C GLY A 149 21.58 8.79 -0.92
N LEU A 150 20.50 8.41 -1.61
CA LEU A 150 19.41 7.65 -1.02
C LEU A 150 19.87 6.24 -0.64
N MET A 151 19.66 5.88 0.60
CA MET A 151 19.97 4.55 1.15
C MET A 151 18.69 3.87 1.64
N TYR A 152 18.52 2.59 1.31
CA TYR A 152 17.43 1.77 1.83
C TYR A 152 17.98 0.70 2.76
N ILE A 153 17.68 0.78 4.04
CA ILE A 153 18.21 -0.11 5.08
C ILE A 153 17.06 -0.54 6.00
N ASP A 154 16.86 -1.84 6.14
CA ASP A 154 15.85 -2.45 7.01
C ASP A 154 14.44 -1.85 6.88
N GLY A 155 14.03 -1.58 5.63
CA GLY A 155 12.69 -1.07 5.33
C GLY A 155 12.55 0.44 5.42
N ILE A 156 13.60 1.18 5.73
CA ILE A 156 13.59 2.63 5.89
C ILE A 156 14.57 3.29 4.92
N TYR A 157 14.14 4.43 4.35
CA TYR A 157 14.98 5.25 3.48
C TYR A 157 15.69 6.34 4.29
N TYR A 158 17.00 6.47 4.05
CA TYR A 158 17.86 7.44 4.73
C TYR A 158 18.68 8.27 3.75
N LYS A 159 19.03 9.46 4.18
CA LYS A 159 20.14 10.26 3.65
C LYS A 159 21.03 10.72 4.80
N TYR A 160 22.25 11.11 4.50
CA TYR A 160 23.07 11.83 5.47
C TYR A 160 22.44 13.18 5.79
N THR A 161 22.63 13.68 7.02
CA THR A 161 22.44 15.10 7.35
C THR A 161 23.43 15.95 6.57
N ASP A 162 23.16 17.24 6.44
CA ASP A 162 23.97 18.13 5.60
C ASP A 162 25.44 18.22 6.02
N ASP A 163 25.72 18.00 7.31
CA ASP A 163 27.07 17.94 7.88
C ASP A 163 27.69 16.53 7.81
N GLY A 164 26.95 15.52 7.34
CA GLY A 164 27.39 14.14 7.21
C GLY A 164 27.58 13.38 8.53
N SER A 165 27.27 14.00 9.66
CA SER A 165 27.53 13.41 11.00
C SER A 165 26.47 12.43 11.46
N ALA A 166 25.28 12.46 10.86
CA ALA A 166 24.12 11.67 11.23
C ALA A 166 23.31 11.24 10.02
N LEU A 167 22.23 10.52 10.27
CA LEU A 167 21.24 10.13 9.26
C LEU A 167 19.93 10.82 9.52
N LYS A 168 19.22 11.12 8.43
CA LYS A 168 17.82 11.55 8.42
C LYS A 168 16.98 10.55 7.68
N VAL A 169 15.77 10.26 8.21
CA VAL A 169 14.76 9.47 7.52
C VAL A 169 14.12 10.35 6.45
N VAL A 170 14.01 9.82 5.25
CA VAL A 170 13.49 10.55 4.09
C VAL A 170 12.41 9.76 3.37
N ARG A 171 11.69 10.42 2.46
CA ARG A 171 10.80 9.74 1.52
C ARG A 171 11.63 8.90 0.54
N GLY A 172 11.17 7.70 0.25
CA GLY A 172 11.73 6.84 -0.78
C GLY A 172 10.71 6.50 -1.85
N TYR A 173 11.01 5.55 -2.71
CA TYR A 173 10.14 5.13 -3.81
C TYR A 173 8.90 4.35 -3.39
N ASN A 174 8.94 3.72 -2.22
CA ASN A 174 7.84 2.92 -1.70
C ASN A 174 7.26 3.55 -0.44
N PRO A 175 5.92 3.61 -0.30
CA PRO A 175 5.32 4.11 0.92
C PRO A 175 5.58 3.15 2.09
N TYR A 176 5.79 3.71 3.27
CA TYR A 176 5.96 2.93 4.50
C TYR A 176 4.65 2.21 4.88
N ARG A 177 4.77 0.98 5.42
CA ARG A 177 3.63 0.11 5.70
C ARG A 177 3.75 -0.59 7.05
N GLY A 178 2.60 -0.97 7.62
CA GLY A 178 2.54 -1.76 8.85
C GLY A 178 3.13 -1.03 10.05
N LYS A 179 4.10 -1.65 10.71
CA LYS A 179 4.87 -1.06 11.80
C LYS A 179 6.21 -0.55 11.27
N VAL A 180 6.53 0.69 11.59
CA VAL A 180 7.86 1.29 11.32
C VAL A 180 8.51 1.67 12.63
N GLU A 181 9.70 1.15 12.88
CA GLU A 181 10.55 1.49 14.01
C GLU A 181 11.77 2.25 13.50
N ILE A 182 11.82 3.55 13.71
CA ILE A 182 13.00 4.36 13.42
C ILE A 182 14.03 4.06 14.50
N PRO A 183 15.17 3.44 14.18
CA PRO A 183 16.17 3.10 15.17
C PRO A 183 16.92 4.34 15.68
N ALA A 184 17.51 4.28 16.86
CA ALA A 184 18.38 5.35 17.37
C ALA A 184 19.66 5.49 16.54
N THR A 185 20.18 4.37 16.00
CA THR A 185 21.40 4.34 15.19
C THR A 185 21.28 3.34 14.04
N VAL A 186 21.92 3.65 12.91
CA VAL A 186 22.06 2.75 11.76
C VAL A 186 23.55 2.70 11.38
N ASN A 187 24.13 1.50 11.35
CA ASN A 187 25.54 1.29 11.05
C ASN A 187 26.51 2.14 11.92
N GLY A 188 26.12 2.42 13.17
CA GLY A 188 26.91 3.22 14.11
C GLY A 188 26.71 4.74 14.00
N LEU A 189 25.94 5.21 13.03
CA LEU A 189 25.56 6.62 12.90
C LEU A 189 24.22 6.88 13.59
N PRO A 190 24.05 7.98 14.32
CA PRO A 190 22.78 8.32 14.94
C PRO A 190 21.76 8.73 13.86
N VAL A 191 20.49 8.37 14.06
CA VAL A 191 19.36 8.86 13.28
C VAL A 191 18.76 10.04 14.02
N THR A 192 18.99 11.25 13.54
CA THR A 192 18.66 12.49 14.29
C THR A 192 17.47 13.25 13.74
N GLU A 193 17.07 12.98 12.51
CA GLU A 193 16.01 13.73 11.87
C GLU A 193 15.04 12.81 11.11
N VAL A 194 13.80 13.24 11.05
CA VAL A 194 12.80 12.80 10.07
C VAL A 194 12.47 13.98 9.18
N ASP A 195 12.72 13.85 7.91
CA ASP A 195 12.59 14.96 6.96
C ASP A 195 11.13 15.35 6.71
N ARG A 196 10.93 16.52 6.10
CA ARG A 196 9.63 16.97 5.63
C ARG A 196 9.01 15.91 4.71
N LEU A 197 7.72 15.60 4.93
CA LEU A 197 6.95 14.63 4.14
C LEU A 197 7.55 13.20 4.08
N ALA A 198 8.49 12.84 4.93
CA ALA A 198 9.20 11.56 4.86
C ALA A 198 8.25 10.35 4.82
N MET A 199 7.20 10.36 5.63
CA MET A 199 6.18 9.31 5.69
C MET A 199 4.77 9.87 5.38
N TYR A 200 4.71 10.93 4.57
CA TYR A 200 3.44 11.54 4.18
C TYR A 200 2.64 10.62 3.26
N ALA A 201 1.33 10.52 3.49
CA ALA A 201 0.40 9.71 2.72
C ALA A 201 0.79 8.21 2.66
N CYS A 202 1.37 7.69 3.75
CA CYS A 202 1.63 6.26 3.90
C CYS A 202 0.38 5.57 4.43
N TYR A 203 -0.59 5.29 3.53
CA TYR A 203 -1.93 4.79 3.90
C TYR A 203 -1.95 3.45 4.63
N TYR A 204 -0.88 2.66 4.51
CA TYR A 204 -0.78 1.36 5.17
C TYR A 204 0.12 1.37 6.41
N LEU A 205 0.68 2.53 6.78
CA LEU A 205 1.38 2.70 8.04
C LEU A 205 0.38 2.64 9.19
N LYS A 206 0.61 1.76 10.16
CA LYS A 206 -0.27 1.53 11.31
C LYS A 206 0.36 1.93 12.63
N GLU A 207 1.63 1.63 12.79
CA GLU A 207 2.38 1.87 14.02
C GLU A 207 3.70 2.57 13.70
N LEU A 208 4.04 3.57 14.50
CA LEU A 208 5.27 4.32 14.37
C LEU A 208 5.99 4.36 15.73
N VAL A 209 7.24 3.94 15.75
CA VAL A 209 8.13 4.09 16.90
C VAL A 209 9.28 5.01 16.50
N ILE A 210 9.43 6.11 17.23
CA ILE A 210 10.49 7.10 16.97
C ILE A 210 11.68 6.83 17.89
N GLY A 211 12.87 6.68 17.32
CA GLY A 211 14.11 6.38 18.02
C GLY A 211 14.61 7.54 18.89
N ASP A 212 15.36 7.20 19.95
CA ASP A 212 15.77 8.15 21.00
C ASP A 212 16.74 9.25 20.55
N ASN A 213 17.42 9.05 19.43
CA ASN A 213 18.33 10.05 18.87
C ASN A 213 17.63 11.05 17.93
N VAL A 214 16.36 10.82 17.56
CA VAL A 214 15.60 11.78 16.73
C VAL A 214 15.35 13.06 17.54
N LYS A 215 15.80 14.18 16.99
CA LYS A 215 15.70 15.52 17.59
C LYS A 215 14.93 16.52 16.72
N LYS A 216 14.54 16.10 15.52
CA LYS A 216 13.80 16.95 14.59
C LYS A 216 12.88 16.10 13.73
N CYS A 217 11.59 16.47 13.70
CA CYS A 217 10.61 15.97 12.76
C CYS A 217 10.12 17.13 11.90
N GLY A 218 10.23 16.99 10.59
CA GLY A 218 9.84 18.00 9.62
C GLY A 218 8.33 18.20 9.52
N HIS A 219 7.94 19.25 8.82
CA HIS A 219 6.54 19.56 8.56
C HIS A 219 5.86 18.39 7.83
N GLU A 220 4.69 17.97 8.31
CA GLU A 220 3.93 16.83 7.76
C GLU A 220 4.73 15.53 7.60
N ALA A 221 5.74 15.33 8.44
CA ALA A 221 6.61 14.14 8.34
C ALA A 221 5.81 12.83 8.32
N PHE A 222 4.70 12.77 9.04
CA PHE A 222 3.79 11.63 9.14
C PHE A 222 2.36 11.96 8.71
N GLY A 223 2.17 13.11 8.05
CA GLY A 223 0.87 13.62 7.65
C GLY A 223 0.15 12.71 6.64
N ALA A 224 -1.16 12.85 6.55
CA ALA A 224 -2.05 12.08 5.67
C ALA A 224 -1.92 10.54 5.75
N SER A 225 -1.22 10.00 6.76
CA SER A 225 -1.10 8.55 7.00
C SER A 225 -2.33 8.07 7.80
N ILE A 226 -3.47 8.02 7.12
CA ILE A 226 -4.83 7.91 7.70
C ILE A 226 -5.09 6.64 8.53
N ASN A 227 -4.28 5.61 8.39
CA ASN A 227 -4.37 4.38 9.17
C ASN A 227 -3.34 4.30 10.31
N LEU A 228 -2.54 5.36 10.50
CA LEU A 228 -1.63 5.44 11.65
C LEU A 228 -2.44 5.52 12.93
N CYS A 229 -2.36 4.48 13.76
CA CYS A 229 -3.16 4.37 14.97
C CYS A 229 -2.34 4.38 16.25
N ASN A 230 -1.08 3.96 16.22
CA ASN A 230 -0.22 3.92 17.41
C ASN A 230 1.09 4.66 17.13
N VAL A 231 1.44 5.56 18.06
CA VAL A 231 2.68 6.35 17.96
C VAL A 231 3.45 6.24 19.27
N THR A 232 4.71 5.86 19.21
CA THR A 232 5.64 5.86 20.35
C THR A 232 6.68 6.96 20.15
N LEU A 233 6.72 7.88 21.11
CA LEU A 233 7.66 9.00 21.16
C LEU A 233 8.93 8.63 21.97
N PRO A 234 10.10 9.20 21.65
CA PRO A 234 11.39 8.83 22.26
C PRO A 234 11.54 9.30 23.71
N VAL A 235 12.60 8.90 24.40
CA VAL A 235 12.87 9.29 25.79
C VAL A 235 13.21 10.77 25.96
N GLY A 236 13.67 11.47 24.95
CA GLY A 236 14.05 12.88 25.01
C GLY A 236 13.19 13.78 24.16
N ASP A 237 13.55 15.07 24.09
CA ASP A 237 12.90 16.02 23.18
C ASP A 237 13.05 15.54 21.71
N VAL A 238 11.95 15.36 21.03
CA VAL A 238 11.87 14.86 19.68
C VAL A 238 11.70 15.98 18.64
N GLY A 239 11.76 17.23 19.08
CA GLY A 239 11.68 18.39 18.19
C GLY A 239 10.38 18.49 17.40
N LEU A 240 9.27 18.16 18.01
CA LEU A 240 7.91 18.25 17.44
C LEU A 240 7.43 19.71 17.43
N LYS A 241 8.17 20.59 16.74
CA LYS A 241 7.96 22.05 16.74
C LYS A 241 7.21 22.57 15.52
N TYR A 242 6.79 21.67 14.62
CA TYR A 242 6.06 22.06 13.42
C TYR A 242 4.58 21.68 13.55
N LYS A 243 3.72 22.57 13.04
CA LYS A 243 2.30 22.23 12.85
C LYS A 243 2.18 21.01 11.92
N TRP A 244 1.13 20.22 12.13
CA TRP A 244 0.71 19.14 11.23
C TRP A 244 1.71 17.98 11.06
N VAL A 245 2.66 17.80 11.98
CA VAL A 245 3.55 16.63 11.92
C VAL A 245 2.77 15.32 11.81
N PHE A 246 1.62 15.24 12.51
CA PHE A 246 0.69 14.12 12.50
C PHE A 246 -0.69 14.51 11.92
N ASN A 247 -0.75 15.28 10.87
CA ASN A 247 -2.02 15.65 10.25
C ASN A 247 -2.65 14.42 9.55
N CYS A 248 -3.40 13.60 10.30
CA CYS A 248 -4.10 12.42 9.80
C CYS A 248 -5.48 12.30 10.48
N ASP A 249 -6.53 12.10 9.70
CA ASP A 249 -7.96 12.10 10.05
C ASP A 249 -8.34 11.27 11.31
N ARG A 250 -8.04 11.78 12.51
CA ARG A 250 -8.38 11.17 13.83
C ARG A 250 -8.05 9.67 13.90
N GLY A 251 -7.01 9.25 13.18
CA GLY A 251 -6.58 7.85 13.11
C GLY A 251 -5.85 7.40 14.38
N ILE A 252 -5.13 8.31 15.05
CA ILE A 252 -4.29 7.98 16.20
C ILE A 252 -5.17 7.71 17.42
N ARG A 253 -5.04 6.50 17.97
CA ARG A 253 -5.80 5.99 19.10
C ARG A 253 -4.95 5.86 20.36
N GLU A 254 -3.65 5.66 20.21
CA GLU A 254 -2.70 5.47 21.28
C GLU A 254 -1.43 6.26 21.01
N ILE A 255 -0.99 7.01 22.04
CA ILE A 255 0.31 7.69 22.02
C ILE A 255 1.07 7.27 23.26
N HIS A 256 2.23 6.67 23.07
CA HIS A 256 3.14 6.25 24.11
C HIS A 256 4.29 7.26 24.26
N CYS A 257 4.27 8.02 25.33
CA CYS A 257 5.33 8.97 25.68
C CYS A 257 6.37 8.29 26.56
N ARG A 258 7.60 8.18 26.11
CA ARG A 258 8.67 7.58 26.93
C ARG A 258 9.47 8.60 27.76
N SER A 259 9.19 9.89 27.58
CA SER A 259 9.83 10.96 28.35
C SER A 259 9.13 11.17 29.70
N SER A 260 9.91 11.27 30.76
CA SER A 260 9.39 11.66 32.08
C SER A 260 9.05 13.16 32.19
N ILE A 261 9.50 13.95 31.22
CA ILE A 261 9.20 15.37 31.08
C ILE A 261 8.32 15.52 29.84
N PRO A 262 7.14 16.16 29.95
CA PRO A 262 6.29 16.39 28.80
C PRO A 262 7.03 17.14 27.68
N TYR A 263 6.86 16.67 26.43
CA TYR A 263 7.48 17.32 25.28
C TYR A 263 6.90 18.71 25.08
N VAL A 264 7.76 19.66 24.69
CA VAL A 264 7.33 20.96 24.20
C VAL A 264 6.96 20.82 22.72
N VAL A 265 5.68 20.95 22.41
CA VAL A 265 5.13 20.72 21.07
C VAL A 265 4.35 21.94 20.57
N ASP A 266 4.20 22.08 19.26
CA ASP A 266 3.31 23.08 18.67
C ASP A 266 1.84 22.72 18.94
N GLU A 267 0.98 23.72 19.14
CA GLU A 267 -0.46 23.53 19.39
C GLU A 267 -1.16 22.78 18.25
N GLY A 268 -0.68 22.91 17.02
CA GLY A 268 -1.25 22.27 15.84
C GLY A 268 -0.64 20.92 15.48
N ILE A 269 0.21 20.34 16.34
CA ILE A 269 0.93 19.10 16.04
C ILE A 269 0.02 17.93 15.69
N PHE A 270 -1.09 17.79 16.39
CA PHE A 270 -2.09 16.75 16.20
C PHE A 270 -3.33 17.24 15.45
N ASN A 271 -3.21 18.31 14.67
CA ASN A 271 -4.36 18.90 13.98
C ASN A 271 -5.13 17.87 13.15
N GLY A 272 -6.34 17.52 13.61
CA GLY A 272 -7.17 16.49 13.02
C GLY A 272 -6.69 15.05 13.24
N ALA A 273 -5.52 14.82 13.83
CA ALA A 273 -4.93 13.49 13.98
C ALA A 273 -5.49 12.69 15.15
N VAL A 274 -5.88 13.36 16.22
CA VAL A 274 -6.40 12.74 17.44
C VAL A 274 -7.80 13.23 17.79
N ASP A 275 -8.59 12.34 18.37
CA ASP A 275 -9.76 12.68 19.16
C ASP A 275 -9.32 12.61 20.62
N TYR A 276 -9.14 13.77 21.26
CA TYR A 276 -8.60 13.86 22.64
C TYR A 276 -9.45 13.14 23.67
N ASP A 277 -10.74 12.93 23.38
CA ASP A 277 -11.66 12.21 24.27
C ASP A 277 -11.60 10.69 24.09
N LYS A 278 -10.98 10.19 23.03
CA LYS A 278 -10.89 8.75 22.73
C LYS A 278 -9.47 8.23 22.68
N CYS A 279 -8.51 9.09 22.34
CA CYS A 279 -7.11 8.70 22.27
C CYS A 279 -6.56 8.47 23.67
N ILE A 280 -5.88 7.35 23.89
CA ILE A 280 -5.22 7.04 25.14
C ILE A 280 -3.78 7.55 25.07
N LEU A 281 -3.44 8.38 26.04
CA LEU A 281 -2.08 8.88 26.24
C LEU A 281 -1.40 8.04 27.33
N TYR A 282 -0.42 7.24 26.95
CA TYR A 282 0.41 6.50 27.88
C TYR A 282 1.64 7.33 28.24
N VAL A 283 1.92 7.43 29.54
CA VAL A 283 3.03 8.23 30.08
C VAL A 283 3.79 7.43 31.15
N PRO A 284 5.07 7.72 31.41
CA PRO A 284 5.84 7.02 32.43
C PRO A 284 5.20 7.13 33.82
N VAL A 285 5.32 6.07 34.63
CA VAL A 285 4.82 6.04 36.01
C VAL A 285 5.32 7.25 36.78
N GLY A 286 4.42 7.93 37.49
CA GLY A 286 4.69 9.14 38.32
C GLY A 286 4.67 10.44 37.52
N THR A 287 4.38 10.44 36.23
CA THR A 287 4.43 11.66 35.39
C THR A 287 3.06 12.17 34.94
N LYS A 288 1.99 11.45 35.22
CA LYS A 288 0.62 11.77 34.77
C LYS A 288 0.21 13.22 35.10
N GLN A 289 0.55 13.71 36.28
CA GLN A 289 0.20 15.08 36.67
C GLN A 289 0.99 16.12 35.86
N ALA A 290 2.24 15.84 35.52
CA ALA A 290 3.05 16.72 34.70
C ALA A 290 2.43 16.85 33.29
N TYR A 291 2.03 15.73 32.66
CA TYR A 291 1.35 15.74 31.35
C TYR A 291 -0.02 16.43 31.41
N ARG A 292 -0.80 16.27 32.48
CA ARG A 292 -2.07 16.98 32.66
C ARG A 292 -1.93 18.52 32.75
N ASN A 293 -0.77 18.98 33.14
CA ASN A 293 -0.50 20.43 33.29
C ASN A 293 0.22 21.00 32.07
N ALA A 294 0.71 20.17 31.14
CA ALA A 294 1.48 20.60 29.99
C ALA A 294 0.57 20.99 28.82
N GLU A 295 0.96 22.06 28.09
CA GLU A 295 0.24 22.52 26.90
C GLU A 295 0.13 21.39 25.88
N VAL A 296 -0.99 21.34 25.15
CA VAL A 296 -1.42 20.28 24.22
C VAL A 296 -1.75 18.97 24.93
N TRP A 297 -0.89 18.47 25.81
CA TRP A 297 -1.08 17.20 26.52
C TRP A 297 -2.25 17.24 27.50
N LYS A 298 -2.55 18.41 28.06
CA LYS A 298 -3.69 18.65 28.97
C LYS A 298 -5.06 18.36 28.33
N TYR A 299 -5.15 18.35 27.02
CA TYR A 299 -6.41 18.08 26.31
C TYR A 299 -6.79 16.60 26.29
N PHE A 300 -5.85 15.69 26.54
CA PHE A 300 -6.14 14.26 26.61
C PHE A 300 -6.94 13.93 27.86
N THR A 301 -8.14 13.38 27.69
CA THR A 301 -9.00 12.98 28.82
C THR A 301 -8.57 11.64 29.42
N HIS A 302 -7.96 10.76 28.60
CA HIS A 302 -7.50 9.43 28.97
C HIS A 302 -5.97 9.38 29.07
N ILE A 303 -5.41 9.67 30.27
CA ILE A 303 -3.98 9.55 30.56
C ILE A 303 -3.75 8.35 31.46
N VAL A 304 -2.96 7.38 31.00
CA VAL A 304 -2.62 6.13 31.69
C VAL A 304 -1.12 6.10 31.96
N GLU A 305 -0.72 5.70 33.16
CA GLU A 305 0.67 5.50 33.49
C GLU A 305 1.11 4.08 33.13
N GLU A 306 2.26 3.98 32.45
CA GLU A 306 2.86 2.71 32.09
C GLU A 306 4.34 2.63 32.45
N ASN A 307 4.84 1.41 32.66
CA ASN A 307 6.27 1.20 32.81
C ASN A 307 6.95 1.34 31.43
N VAL A 308 7.78 2.35 31.30
CA VAL A 308 8.56 2.51 30.07
C VAL A 308 9.58 1.38 29.99
N SER A 309 9.40 0.42 29.10
CA SER A 309 10.45 -0.52 28.77
C SER A 309 11.55 0.22 28.00
N THR A 310 12.75 0.28 28.58
CA THR A 310 13.94 0.92 27.99
C THR A 310 14.53 0.12 26.81
N SER A 311 13.91 -0.96 26.45
CA SER A 311 14.32 -1.78 25.30
C SER A 311 13.56 -1.37 24.03
N ILE A 312 14.03 -0.31 23.38
CA ILE A 312 14.20 -0.48 21.95
C ILE A 312 15.25 -1.58 21.86
N SER A 313 14.86 -2.73 21.33
CA SER A 313 15.81 -3.75 20.96
C SER A 313 16.94 -3.03 20.24
N ASN A 314 18.12 -2.96 20.87
CA ASN A 314 19.34 -2.95 20.10
C ASN A 314 19.14 -4.14 19.19
N ILE A 315 18.72 -3.89 17.96
CA ILE A 315 18.81 -4.87 16.91
C ILE A 315 20.31 -5.07 16.86
N ASN A 316 20.80 -6.06 17.58
CA ASN A 316 22.01 -6.75 17.23
C ASN A 316 21.69 -7.39 15.87
N VAL A 317 21.68 -6.55 14.86
CA VAL A 317 22.04 -6.99 13.53
C VAL A 317 23.40 -7.63 13.80
N GLU A 318 23.46 -8.95 13.77
CA GLU A 318 24.73 -9.63 13.58
C GLU A 318 25.45 -8.74 12.59
N LYS A 319 26.58 -8.18 13.01
CA LYS A 319 27.38 -7.32 12.14
C LYS A 319 27.62 -8.14 10.88
N LYS A 320 26.75 -8.03 9.90
CA LYS A 320 27.05 -8.46 8.53
C LYS A 320 28.22 -7.58 8.15
N GLY A 321 29.40 -8.09 8.44
CA GLY A 321 30.62 -7.31 8.41
C GLY A 321 30.75 -6.65 7.06
N VAL A 322 31.08 -5.38 7.09
CA VAL A 322 31.26 -4.58 5.88
C VAL A 322 32.45 -5.16 5.13
N TRP A 323 32.29 -5.39 3.86
CA TRP A 323 33.31 -5.84 2.96
C TRP A 323 34.01 -4.65 2.31
N TYR A 324 35.35 -4.74 2.14
CA TYR A 324 36.11 -3.73 1.44
C TYR A 324 37.06 -4.41 0.44
N THR A 325 37.37 -3.74 -0.66
CA THR A 325 38.48 -4.13 -1.51
C THR A 325 39.80 -3.83 -0.79
N LEU A 326 40.93 -4.36 -1.27
CA LEU A 326 42.25 -4.02 -0.72
C LEU A 326 42.58 -2.53 -0.86
N GLN A 327 41.95 -1.83 -1.78
CA GLN A 327 42.11 -0.38 -1.99
C GLN A 327 41.21 0.45 -1.06
N GLY A 328 40.46 -0.21 -0.14
CA GLY A 328 39.59 0.48 0.82
C GLY A 328 38.18 0.84 0.29
N VAL A 329 37.82 0.41 -0.92
CA VAL A 329 36.47 0.65 -1.47
C VAL A 329 35.48 -0.24 -0.73
N LYS A 330 34.46 0.36 -0.13
CA LYS A 330 33.35 -0.32 0.58
C LYS A 330 32.50 -1.09 -0.39
N LEU A 331 32.21 -2.35 -0.08
CA LEU A 331 31.30 -3.20 -0.82
C LEU A 331 30.01 -3.41 0.00
N PHE A 332 28.86 -3.30 -0.65
CA PHE A 332 27.54 -3.37 0.00
C PHE A 332 27.05 -4.80 0.22
N ALA A 333 27.76 -5.81 -0.32
CA ALA A 333 27.44 -7.22 -0.15
C ALA A 333 28.75 -8.04 -0.13
N LYS A 334 28.63 -9.32 0.26
CA LYS A 334 29.72 -10.28 0.10
C LYS A 334 30.11 -10.33 -1.40
N PRO A 335 31.38 -10.08 -1.76
CA PRO A 335 31.81 -10.15 -3.14
C PRO A 335 31.63 -11.56 -3.69
N ASN A 336 31.16 -11.66 -4.93
CA ASN A 336 31.02 -12.90 -5.69
C ASN A 336 32.12 -13.11 -6.73
N ILE A 337 33.05 -12.17 -6.83
CA ILE A 337 34.25 -12.26 -7.68
C ILE A 337 35.38 -12.82 -6.88
N PRO A 338 36.10 -13.84 -7.36
CA PRO A 338 37.28 -14.34 -6.67
C PRO A 338 38.30 -13.23 -6.43
N GLY A 339 38.85 -13.15 -5.21
CA GLY A 339 39.77 -12.09 -4.85
C GLY A 339 40.03 -12.00 -3.35
N VAL A 340 40.86 -11.05 -2.97
CA VAL A 340 41.19 -10.76 -1.56
C VAL A 340 40.45 -9.51 -1.13
N TYR A 341 39.71 -9.62 -0.04
CA TYR A 341 38.85 -8.57 0.50
C TYR A 341 39.13 -8.38 2.00
N ILE A 342 38.71 -7.27 2.55
CA ILE A 342 38.72 -7.00 3.98
C ILE A 342 37.29 -7.12 4.51
N HIS A 343 37.08 -7.96 5.52
CA HIS A 343 35.82 -8.15 6.20
C HIS A 343 36.04 -8.16 7.71
N ASN A 344 35.39 -7.26 8.44
CA ASN A 344 35.61 -7.11 9.90
C ASN A 344 37.08 -6.95 10.28
N GLY A 345 37.83 -6.16 9.51
CA GLY A 345 39.27 -5.92 9.75
C GLY A 345 40.19 -7.10 9.42
N LYS A 346 39.64 -8.20 8.88
CA LYS A 346 40.45 -9.39 8.48
C LYS A 346 40.47 -9.53 6.96
N LYS A 347 41.62 -9.96 6.43
CA LYS A 347 41.75 -10.35 5.02
C LYS A 347 41.01 -11.68 4.78
N ILE A 348 40.09 -11.70 3.82
CA ILE A 348 39.32 -12.88 3.42
C ILE A 348 39.56 -13.13 1.93
N ILE A 349 39.84 -14.38 1.59
CA ILE A 349 39.92 -14.81 0.18
C ILE A 349 38.57 -15.35 -0.22
N VAL A 350 37.95 -14.74 -1.22
CA VAL A 350 36.74 -15.28 -1.91
C VAL A 350 37.27 -16.08 -3.10
N ARG A 351 36.87 -17.33 -3.19
CA ARG A 351 37.24 -18.28 -4.28
C ARG A 351 36.06 -18.52 -5.19
#